data_3632ac6c7dc94591b50b35a183348dbc
#
_entry.id   3632ac6c7dc94591b50b35a183348dbc
#
_cell.length_a   1.000
_cell.length_b   1.000
_cell.length_c   1.000
_cell.angle_alpha   90.00
_cell.angle_beta   90.00
_cell.angle_gamma   90.00
#
_symmetry.space_group_name_H-M   'P 1'
#
loop_
_entity.id
_entity.type
_entity.pdbx_description
1 polymer ?
#
loop_
_entity_poly.entity_id
_entity_poly.type
_entity_poly.pdbx_seq_one_letter_code
_entity_poly.pdbx_strand_id
1 'polypeptide(L)'
;FNNSGLRWLWLTLVCLAIDQVTKHCVVASFSLYESVNVLPIFSITYVQNLGAAFSFLADQGGWQRWFFTAIAAIACIVFIVWLGKTPKSQTLLSIAVALMLSGAMGNLIDRALFGYVIDFLDFHWSGNHFPAFNVADSMIFIGAVLMILESFTAEHND
;
A
#
# COMPACT_ATOMS: atom_id res chain seq x y z
N PHE A 1 -14.30 -20.94 2.80
CA PHE A 1 -14.01 -19.89 1.81
C PHE A 1 -15.27 -19.04 1.53
N ASN A 2 -16.39 -19.66 1.16
CA ASN A 2 -17.59 -18.92 0.73
C ASN A 2 -18.38 -18.24 1.86
N ASN A 3 -18.09 -18.52 3.13
CA ASN A 3 -18.81 -17.98 4.30
C ASN A 3 -18.04 -16.89 5.06
N SER A 4 -16.87 -16.50 4.59
CA SER A 4 -16.02 -15.48 5.22
C SER A 4 -15.57 -14.41 4.21
N GLY A 5 -14.93 -13.39 4.71
CA GLY A 5 -14.30 -12.33 3.90
C GLY A 5 -13.23 -12.82 2.92
N LEU A 6 -12.69 -14.05 3.11
CA LEU A 6 -11.70 -14.66 2.21
C LEU A 6 -12.16 -14.75 0.75
N ARG A 7 -13.46 -14.67 0.48
CA ARG A 7 -13.99 -14.57 -0.88
C ARG A 7 -13.48 -13.33 -1.63
N TRP A 8 -12.98 -12.30 -0.93
CA TRP A 8 -12.45 -11.07 -1.50
C TRP A 8 -10.94 -11.11 -1.79
N LEU A 9 -10.27 -12.25 -1.59
CA LEU A 9 -8.85 -12.41 -1.94
C LEU A 9 -8.56 -12.18 -3.43
N TRP A 10 -9.54 -12.40 -4.31
CA TRP A 10 -9.39 -12.05 -5.72
C TRP A 10 -9.14 -10.55 -5.92
N LEU A 11 -9.81 -9.67 -5.12
CA LEU A 11 -9.58 -8.22 -5.15
C LEU A 11 -8.16 -7.90 -4.68
N THR A 12 -7.70 -8.55 -3.62
CA THR A 12 -6.30 -8.44 -3.16
C THR A 12 -5.33 -8.77 -4.28
N LEU A 13 -5.54 -9.87 -5.01
CA LEU A 13 -4.66 -10.29 -6.10
C LEU A 13 -4.68 -9.32 -7.28
N VAL A 14 -5.85 -8.80 -7.66
CA VAL A 14 -5.98 -7.81 -8.74
C VAL A 14 -5.26 -6.52 -8.38
N CYS A 15 -5.51 -5.97 -7.17
CA CYS A 15 -4.85 -4.74 -6.72
C CYS A 15 -3.34 -4.92 -6.57
N LEU A 16 -2.89 -6.06 -6.07
CA LEU A 16 -1.47 -6.42 -5.99
C LEU A 16 -0.83 -6.47 -7.39
N ALA A 17 -1.51 -7.07 -8.37
CA ALA A 17 -1.01 -7.12 -9.74
C ALA A 17 -0.89 -5.71 -10.34
N ILE A 18 -1.88 -4.84 -10.13
CA ILE A 18 -1.83 -3.44 -10.58
C ILE A 18 -0.65 -2.71 -9.94
N ASP A 19 -0.45 -2.85 -8.62
CA ASP A 19 0.68 -2.24 -7.91
C ASP A 19 2.02 -2.69 -8.51
N GLN A 20 2.23 -3.98 -8.63
CA GLN A 20 3.51 -4.53 -9.11
C GLN A 20 3.76 -4.20 -10.59
N VAL A 21 2.73 -4.25 -11.44
CA VAL A 21 2.85 -3.85 -12.86
C VAL A 21 3.22 -2.39 -12.99
N THR A 22 2.55 -1.48 -12.27
CA THR A 22 2.85 -0.04 -12.32
C THR A 22 4.26 0.26 -11.83
N LYS A 23 4.71 -0.36 -10.74
CA LYS A 23 6.08 -0.25 -10.24
C LYS A 23 7.12 -0.72 -11.25
N HIS A 24 6.89 -1.88 -11.88
CA HIS A 24 7.79 -2.40 -12.92
C HIS A 24 7.82 -1.50 -14.16
N CYS A 25 6.68 -0.94 -14.59
CA CYS A 25 6.63 0.02 -15.68
C CYS A 25 7.46 1.27 -15.36
N VAL A 26 7.37 1.80 -14.14
CA VAL A 26 8.17 2.96 -13.72
C VAL A 26 9.65 2.64 -13.75
N VAL A 27 10.08 1.54 -13.14
CA VAL A 27 11.50 1.13 -13.12
C VAL A 27 12.06 0.91 -14.52
N ALA A 28 11.24 0.38 -15.46
CA ALA A 28 11.65 0.13 -16.83
C ALA A 28 11.72 1.40 -17.69
N SER A 29 10.99 2.46 -17.30
CA SER A 29 10.82 3.67 -18.14
C SER A 29 11.54 4.90 -17.61
N PHE A 30 11.93 4.92 -16.34
CA PHE A 30 12.50 6.09 -15.65
C PHE A 30 13.85 5.76 -15.02
N SER A 31 14.77 6.71 -15.11
CA SER A 31 15.97 6.72 -14.27
C SER A 31 15.61 7.13 -12.83
N LEU A 32 16.41 6.72 -11.85
CA LEU A 32 16.18 7.10 -10.46
C LEU A 32 16.14 8.63 -10.31
N TYR A 33 15.09 9.14 -9.66
CA TYR A 33 14.74 10.56 -9.49
C TYR A 33 14.33 11.30 -10.78
N GLU A 34 14.20 10.60 -11.89
CA GLU A 34 13.60 11.20 -13.07
C GLU A 34 12.13 11.51 -12.82
N SER A 35 11.69 12.69 -13.29
CA SER A 35 10.34 13.20 -13.08
C SER A 35 9.75 13.70 -14.38
N VAL A 36 8.52 13.31 -14.67
CA VAL A 36 7.73 13.78 -15.81
C VAL A 36 6.43 14.41 -15.32
N ASN A 37 6.23 15.67 -15.63
CA ASN A 37 5.00 16.38 -15.30
C ASN A 37 3.85 15.87 -16.17
N VAL A 38 2.80 15.36 -15.51
CA VAL A 38 1.57 14.88 -16.17
C VAL A 38 0.48 15.95 -16.10
N LEU A 39 0.36 16.61 -14.94
CA LEU A 39 -0.59 17.69 -14.67
C LEU A 39 0.14 18.82 -13.90
N PRO A 40 -0.42 20.04 -13.83
CA PRO A 40 0.20 21.16 -13.11
C PRO A 40 0.50 20.90 -11.63
N ILE A 41 -0.18 19.90 -11.03
CA ILE A 41 -0.06 19.52 -9.61
C ILE A 41 0.36 18.06 -9.41
N PHE A 42 0.71 17.35 -10.50
CA PHE A 42 0.99 15.91 -10.44
C PHE A 42 2.08 15.51 -11.44
N SER A 43 3.06 14.79 -10.94
CA SER A 43 4.16 14.22 -11.71
C SER A 43 4.29 12.72 -11.44
N ILE A 44 4.87 12.00 -12.37
CA ILE A 44 5.42 10.68 -12.12
C ILE A 44 6.91 10.84 -11.88
N THR A 45 7.35 10.50 -10.68
CA THR A 45 8.75 10.65 -10.23
C THR A 45 9.24 9.35 -9.64
N TYR A 46 10.25 8.71 -10.23
CA TYR A 46 10.78 7.46 -9.69
C TYR A 46 11.60 7.69 -8.43
N VAL A 47 11.14 7.18 -7.30
CA VAL A 47 11.77 7.29 -5.99
C VAL A 47 11.94 5.92 -5.35
N GLN A 48 13.09 5.68 -4.71
CA GLN A 48 13.34 4.51 -3.86
C GLN A 48 13.18 4.89 -2.39
N ASN A 49 12.13 4.39 -1.75
CA ASN A 49 11.79 4.71 -0.37
C ASN A 49 12.35 3.65 0.59
N LEU A 50 13.44 3.98 1.28
CA LEU A 50 14.08 3.14 2.31
C LEU A 50 13.33 3.15 3.66
N GLY A 51 12.20 3.85 3.76
CA GLY A 51 11.49 4.15 5.01
C GLY A 51 11.66 5.63 5.40
N ALA A 52 11.34 6.54 4.45
CA ALA A 52 11.63 7.98 4.53
C ALA A 52 11.04 8.69 5.78
N ALA A 53 9.95 8.18 6.35
CA ALA A 53 9.41 8.68 7.63
C ALA A 53 10.42 8.57 8.80
N PHE A 54 11.48 7.77 8.61
CA PHE A 54 12.53 7.50 9.58
C PHE A 54 13.91 7.79 8.98
N SER A 55 14.05 8.84 8.19
CA SER A 55 15.31 9.26 7.55
C SER A 55 16.48 9.39 8.54
N PHE A 56 16.19 9.69 9.82
CA PHE A 56 17.18 9.67 10.90
C PHE A 56 17.76 8.26 11.19
N LEU A 57 17.10 7.20 10.69
CA LEU A 57 17.57 5.81 10.80
C LEU A 57 18.24 5.32 9.51
N ALA A 58 18.32 6.13 8.46
CA ALA A 58 18.81 5.71 7.13
C ALA A 58 20.28 5.27 7.13
N ASP A 59 21.11 5.79 8.04
CA ASP A 59 22.56 5.55 8.11
C ASP A 59 22.96 4.39 9.06
N GLN A 60 22.04 3.62 9.58
CA GLN A 60 22.28 2.64 10.66
C GLN A 60 22.30 1.17 10.15
N GLY A 61 23.32 0.79 9.37
CA GLY A 61 23.70 -0.63 9.21
C GLY A 61 22.72 -1.60 8.53
N GLY A 62 21.64 -1.13 7.88
CA GLY A 62 20.76 -1.96 7.02
C GLY A 62 19.71 -2.82 7.75
N TRP A 63 19.64 -2.79 9.08
CA TRP A 63 18.63 -3.53 9.86
C TRP A 63 17.20 -3.04 9.61
N GLN A 64 17.04 -1.77 9.19
CA GLN A 64 15.77 -1.12 8.89
C GLN A 64 14.98 -1.87 7.82
N ARG A 65 15.65 -2.38 6.77
CA ARG A 65 15.06 -3.22 5.75
C ARG A 65 14.28 -4.38 6.40
N TRP A 66 14.96 -5.12 7.27
CA TRP A 66 14.37 -6.31 7.91
C TRP A 66 13.29 -5.95 8.92
N PHE A 67 13.44 -4.84 9.62
CA PHE A 67 12.43 -4.32 10.55
C PHE A 67 11.13 -3.97 9.82
N PHE A 68 11.19 -3.16 8.76
CA PHE A 68 10.00 -2.82 7.98
C PHE A 68 9.43 -4.01 7.20
N THR A 69 10.26 -4.93 6.74
CA THR A 69 9.83 -6.19 6.13
C THR A 69 9.04 -7.03 7.13
N ALA A 70 9.53 -7.16 8.37
CA ALA A 70 8.85 -7.89 9.43
C ALA A 70 7.49 -7.25 9.79
N ILE A 71 7.43 -5.91 9.93
CA ILE A 71 6.16 -5.20 10.16
C ILE A 71 5.16 -5.47 9.04
N ALA A 72 5.59 -5.37 7.78
CA ALA A 72 4.73 -5.62 6.63
C ALA A 72 4.25 -7.08 6.58
N ALA A 73 5.11 -8.05 6.89
CA ALA A 73 4.76 -9.46 6.96
C ALA A 73 3.73 -9.74 8.08
N ILE A 74 3.93 -9.15 9.26
CA ILE A 74 2.98 -9.24 10.39
C ILE A 74 1.64 -8.65 9.98
N ALA A 75 1.63 -7.47 9.35
CA ALA A 75 0.40 -6.84 8.85
C ALA A 75 -0.34 -7.74 7.86
N CYS A 76 0.36 -8.38 6.92
CA CYS A 76 -0.25 -9.33 5.99
C CYS A 76 -0.90 -10.51 6.72
N ILE A 77 -0.22 -11.09 7.71
CA ILE A 77 -0.77 -12.20 8.52
C ILE A 77 -2.02 -11.72 9.27
N VAL A 78 -1.97 -10.57 9.92
CA VAL A 78 -3.10 -9.99 10.65
C VAL A 78 -4.29 -9.78 9.72
N PHE A 79 -4.10 -9.19 8.54
CA PHE A 79 -5.19 -8.94 7.58
C PHE A 79 -5.77 -10.24 7.01
N ILE A 80 -4.96 -11.25 6.72
CA ILE A 80 -5.45 -12.57 6.26
C ILE A 80 -6.30 -13.23 7.35
N VAL A 81 -5.82 -13.23 8.60
CA VAL A 81 -6.56 -13.82 9.73
C VAL A 81 -7.86 -13.04 9.97
N TRP A 82 -7.81 -11.70 9.91
CA TRP A 82 -8.99 -10.85 10.06
C TRP A 82 -10.02 -11.14 8.95
N LEU A 83 -9.58 -11.17 7.70
CA LEU A 83 -10.44 -11.49 6.56
C LEU A 83 -11.10 -12.87 6.70
N GLY A 84 -10.35 -13.85 7.23
CA GLY A 84 -10.86 -15.19 7.54
C GLY A 84 -11.93 -15.23 8.61
N LYS A 85 -11.86 -14.32 9.59
CA LYS A 85 -12.81 -14.18 10.71
C LYS A 85 -14.00 -13.27 10.39
N THR A 86 -13.90 -12.42 9.36
CA THR A 86 -14.98 -11.49 8.97
C THR A 86 -16.13 -12.26 8.35
N PRO A 87 -17.37 -12.15 8.90
CA PRO A 87 -18.54 -12.81 8.35
C PRO A 87 -18.86 -12.36 6.92
N LYS A 88 -19.51 -13.23 6.14
CA LYS A 88 -19.93 -12.91 4.77
C LYS A 88 -20.84 -11.67 4.67
N SER A 89 -21.64 -11.38 5.71
CA SER A 89 -22.52 -10.22 5.77
C SER A 89 -21.77 -8.90 5.77
N GLN A 90 -20.57 -8.84 6.36
CA GLN A 90 -19.75 -7.64 6.47
C GLN A 90 -18.92 -7.42 5.19
N THR A 91 -19.62 -7.09 4.11
CA THR A 91 -19.01 -6.94 2.78
C THR A 91 -18.05 -5.77 2.72
N LEU A 92 -18.44 -4.59 3.23
CA LEU A 92 -17.64 -3.37 3.18
C LEU A 92 -16.33 -3.54 3.97
N LEU A 93 -16.42 -4.10 5.19
CA LEU A 93 -15.25 -4.43 5.99
C LEU A 93 -14.32 -5.42 5.27
N SER A 94 -14.90 -6.45 4.62
CA SER A 94 -14.10 -7.43 3.87
C SER A 94 -13.36 -6.80 2.68
N ILE A 95 -14.00 -5.88 1.95
CA ILE A 95 -13.37 -5.12 0.87
C ILE A 95 -12.24 -4.24 1.43
N ALA A 96 -12.51 -3.50 2.51
CA ALA A 96 -11.53 -2.65 3.16
C ALA A 96 -10.26 -3.43 3.55
N VAL A 97 -10.43 -4.55 4.25
CA VAL A 97 -9.31 -5.40 4.68
C VAL A 97 -8.58 -6.04 3.49
N ALA A 98 -9.30 -6.44 2.42
CA ALA A 98 -8.69 -6.99 1.21
C ALA A 98 -7.81 -5.95 0.48
N LEU A 99 -8.23 -4.68 0.43
CA LEU A 99 -7.44 -3.58 -0.11
C LEU A 99 -6.19 -3.32 0.74
N MET A 100 -6.34 -3.24 2.06
CA MET A 100 -5.19 -3.06 2.98
C MET A 100 -4.19 -4.21 2.87
N LEU A 101 -4.68 -5.45 2.73
CA LEU A 101 -3.85 -6.62 2.50
C LEU A 101 -3.06 -6.50 1.20
N SER A 102 -3.70 -6.06 0.09
CA SER A 102 -3.03 -5.90 -1.20
C SER A 102 -1.87 -4.91 -1.11
N GLY A 103 -2.08 -3.78 -0.47
CA GLY A 103 -1.05 -2.75 -0.29
C GLY A 103 0.08 -3.21 0.63
N ALA A 104 -0.25 -3.87 1.75
CA ALA A 104 0.75 -4.45 2.63
C ALA A 104 1.62 -5.49 1.91
N MET A 105 1.02 -6.36 1.08
CA MET A 105 1.74 -7.34 0.27
C MET A 105 2.61 -6.69 -0.80
N GLY A 106 2.13 -5.65 -1.50
CA GLY A 106 2.89 -4.94 -2.52
C GLY A 106 4.17 -4.34 -1.95
N ASN A 107 4.06 -3.61 -0.86
CA ASN A 107 5.21 -3.02 -0.19
C ASN A 107 6.11 -4.05 0.53
N LEU A 108 5.56 -5.18 0.96
CA LEU A 108 6.34 -6.31 1.49
C LEU A 108 7.23 -6.93 0.41
N ILE A 109 6.68 -7.18 -0.78
CA ILE A 109 7.41 -7.74 -1.93
C ILE A 109 8.61 -6.85 -2.29
N ASP A 110 8.38 -5.54 -2.42
CA ASP A 110 9.44 -4.58 -2.74
C ASP A 110 10.58 -4.63 -1.71
N ARG A 111 10.24 -4.55 -0.41
CA ARG A 111 11.24 -4.58 0.66
C ARG A 111 11.99 -5.90 0.74
N ALA A 112 11.30 -7.02 0.53
CA ALA A 112 11.93 -8.34 0.57
C ALA A 112 12.90 -8.53 -0.60
N LEU A 113 12.54 -8.09 -1.81
CA LEU A 113 13.34 -8.27 -3.01
C LEU A 113 14.43 -7.20 -3.15
N PHE A 114 14.08 -5.93 -2.98
CA PHE A 114 14.96 -4.79 -3.30
C PHE A 114 15.52 -4.09 -2.07
N GLY A 115 14.88 -4.21 -0.91
CA GLY A 115 15.25 -3.50 0.32
C GLY A 115 14.66 -2.10 0.44
N TYR A 116 13.91 -1.64 -0.55
CA TYR A 116 13.19 -0.37 -0.59
C TYR A 116 11.82 -0.55 -1.23
N VAL A 117 10.96 0.46 -1.11
CA VAL A 117 9.68 0.53 -1.81
C VAL A 117 9.83 1.45 -3.03
N ILE A 118 9.19 1.08 -4.14
CA ILE A 118 9.14 1.89 -5.36
C ILE A 118 7.95 2.82 -5.26
N ASP A 119 8.23 4.14 -5.16
CA ASP A 119 7.25 5.21 -5.12
C ASP A 119 7.34 6.05 -6.39
N PHE A 120 6.18 6.57 -6.87
CA PHE A 120 6.15 7.28 -8.13
C PHE A 120 5.02 8.30 -8.29
N LEU A 121 3.99 8.29 -7.45
CA LEU A 121 2.91 9.26 -7.47
C LEU A 121 3.35 10.50 -6.68
N ASP A 122 3.65 11.58 -7.37
CA ASP A 122 4.23 12.81 -6.82
C ASP A 122 3.25 13.97 -7.00
N PHE A 123 2.54 14.34 -5.95
CA PHE A 123 1.68 15.51 -5.93
C PHE A 123 2.44 16.73 -5.41
N HIS A 124 2.30 17.84 -6.10
CA HIS A 124 3.02 19.07 -5.76
C HIS A 124 2.17 20.32 -5.99
N TRP A 125 2.46 21.37 -5.22
CA TRP A 125 1.82 22.67 -5.33
C TRP A 125 2.85 23.77 -5.03
N SER A 126 3.01 24.71 -5.96
CA SER A 126 3.92 25.86 -5.78
C SER A 126 5.33 25.50 -5.29
N GLY A 127 5.91 24.41 -5.84
CA GLY A 127 7.25 23.95 -5.48
C GLY A 127 7.34 23.10 -4.20
N ASN A 128 6.21 22.89 -3.48
CA ASN A 128 6.14 21.96 -2.37
C ASN A 128 5.62 20.62 -2.85
N HIS A 129 6.34 19.54 -2.53
CA HIS A 129 5.98 18.18 -2.88
C HIS A 129 5.40 17.45 -1.67
N PHE A 130 4.29 16.73 -1.88
CA PHE A 130 3.87 15.70 -0.96
C PHE A 130 4.82 14.50 -1.10
N PRO A 131 5.16 13.78 -0.02
CA PRO A 131 5.99 12.58 -0.15
C PRO A 131 5.43 11.63 -1.21
N ALA A 132 6.27 11.23 -2.17
CA ALA A 132 5.85 10.32 -3.22
C ALA A 132 5.34 9.01 -2.62
N PHE A 133 4.34 8.41 -3.24
CA PHE A 133 3.70 7.16 -2.83
C PHE A 133 3.38 6.30 -4.05
N ASN A 134 2.74 5.16 -3.86
CA ASN A 134 2.45 4.19 -4.91
C ASN A 134 1.01 3.66 -4.84
N VAL A 135 0.68 2.69 -5.69
CA VAL A 135 -0.66 2.07 -5.71
C VAL A 135 -0.91 1.29 -4.42
N ALA A 136 0.08 0.59 -3.87
CA ALA A 136 -0.05 -0.15 -2.61
C ALA A 136 -0.47 0.78 -1.45
N ASP A 137 0.19 1.95 -1.32
CA ASP A 137 -0.14 2.95 -0.30
C ASP A 137 -1.56 3.50 -0.50
N SER A 138 -1.96 3.74 -1.76
CA SER A 138 -3.33 4.14 -2.11
C SER A 138 -4.35 3.11 -1.67
N MET A 139 -4.08 1.81 -1.85
CA MET A 139 -4.98 0.73 -1.43
C MET A 139 -5.08 0.64 0.09
N ILE A 140 -3.97 0.83 0.83
CA ILE A 140 -3.99 0.90 2.30
C ILE A 140 -4.85 2.08 2.75
N PHE A 141 -4.65 3.25 2.17
CA PHE A 141 -5.39 4.45 2.53
C PHE A 141 -6.90 4.30 2.25
N ILE A 142 -7.28 3.85 1.04
CA ILE A 142 -8.68 3.60 0.68
C ILE A 142 -9.30 2.57 1.61
N GLY A 143 -8.62 1.47 1.88
CA GLY A 143 -9.08 0.45 2.81
C GLY A 143 -9.30 0.99 4.22
N ALA A 144 -8.39 1.81 4.74
CA ALA A 144 -8.53 2.45 6.05
C ALA A 144 -9.75 3.41 6.09
N VAL A 145 -9.95 4.21 5.04
CA VAL A 145 -11.14 5.10 4.93
C VAL A 145 -12.42 4.28 4.90
N LEU A 146 -12.51 3.21 4.11
CA LEU A 146 -13.69 2.34 4.04
C LEU A 146 -13.98 1.68 5.39
N MET A 147 -12.96 1.27 6.13
CA MET A 147 -13.11 0.68 7.46
C MET A 147 -13.66 1.69 8.47
N ILE A 148 -13.21 2.95 8.40
CA ILE A 148 -13.73 4.04 9.23
C ILE A 148 -15.20 4.33 8.89
N LEU A 149 -15.53 4.40 7.60
CA LEU A 149 -16.93 4.62 7.15
C LEU A 149 -17.85 3.49 7.61
N GLU A 150 -17.37 2.24 7.56
CA GLU A 150 -18.14 1.08 8.03
C GLU A 150 -18.43 1.16 9.52
N SER A 151 -17.48 1.62 10.35
CA SER A 151 -17.68 1.75 11.79
C SER A 151 -18.80 2.74 12.15
N PHE A 152 -18.92 3.84 11.41
CA PHE A 152 -20.02 4.80 11.62
C PHE A 152 -21.39 4.26 11.18
N THR A 153 -21.43 3.39 10.16
CA THR A 153 -22.69 2.80 9.70
C THR A 153 -23.16 1.66 10.59
N ALA A 154 -22.25 0.94 11.24
CA ALA A 154 -22.58 -0.11 12.20
C ALA A 154 -23.22 0.44 13.49
N GLU A 155 -22.71 1.55 14.01
CA GLU A 155 -23.26 2.22 15.22
C GLU A 155 -24.69 2.78 15.01
N HIS A 156 -25.13 3.02 13.79
CA HIS A 156 -26.47 3.56 13.51
C HIS A 156 -27.56 2.48 13.39
N ASN A 157 -27.19 1.20 13.38
CA ASN A 157 -28.09 0.08 13.20
C ASN A 157 -28.34 -0.74 14.49
N ASP A 158 -27.72 -0.35 15.60
CA ASP A 158 -27.96 -0.85 16.97
C ASP A 158 -28.83 0.13 17.78
#